data_bb18255bce4d2a1adae96a85ab1bb0bb
#
_entry.id   bb18255bce4d2a1adae96a85ab1bb0bb
#
_cell.length_a   1.000
_cell.length_b   1.000
_cell.length_c   1.000
_cell.angle_alpha   90.00
_cell.angle_beta   90.00
_cell.angle_gamma   90.00
#
_symmetry.space_group_name_H-M   'P 1'
#
loop_
_entity.id
_entity.type
_entity.pdbx_description
1 polymer ?
#
loop_
_entity_poly.entity_id
_entity_poly.type
_entity_poly.pdbx_seq_one_letter_code
_entity_poly.pdbx_strand_id
1 'polypeptide(L)'
;MKTIKGPALFLAQFAGDDAPFNSWDAITKWAADCGYKGVQVPSWDGRLFDLATAATSKDYCDDFKGQAASNGVEVTELSTHLQGQLVAVHPAYDDAFDGFAAPQVRGNPKARQAWAVEQVMMALSASKNMGIGAHATFSGALAWPYIYPWPQRPAGLVETAFDELAKRWLPILNHAEECGVDVCYEIHPGEDLHDGITYEMFLERTGNHDRACMLYDPSHYVLQCLDYLDNIDIYRDRIRMFHVKDAEFNPTGRQGVYSGYQSWVDRAGRFRSLGDGQVDFAAVFSKMAANDFDGWAVVEWECCLKHPEDGAREGAQFVKDHIIRVTERAFDDFADGGTDEAANRKMLGIDG
;
A
#
# COMPACT_ATOMS: atom_id res chain seq x y z
N MET A 1 -15.24 16.19 0.33
CA MET A 1 -15.29 14.76 0.65
C MET A 1 -15.49 13.96 -0.63
N LYS A 2 -14.84 12.78 -0.77
CA LYS A 2 -14.98 11.89 -1.93
C LYS A 2 -15.43 10.51 -1.48
N THR A 3 -16.26 9.84 -2.31
CA THR A 3 -16.60 8.43 -2.09
C THR A 3 -15.45 7.56 -2.53
N ILE A 4 -14.92 6.75 -1.63
CA ILE A 4 -13.82 5.79 -1.89
C ILE A 4 -14.28 4.78 -2.93
N LYS A 5 -13.43 4.47 -3.91
CA LYS A 5 -13.70 3.43 -4.91
C LYS A 5 -13.52 2.04 -4.30
N GLY A 6 -14.27 1.06 -4.76
CA GLY A 6 -14.11 -0.31 -4.29
C GLY A 6 -15.38 -1.15 -4.32
N PRO A 7 -15.25 -2.39 -3.83
CA PRO A 7 -14.04 -3.04 -3.33
C PRO A 7 -13.09 -3.45 -4.45
N ALA A 8 -11.77 -3.44 -4.16
CA ALA A 8 -10.77 -4.04 -5.02
C ALA A 8 -9.97 -5.12 -4.27
N LEU A 9 -9.29 -5.99 -5.01
CA LEU A 9 -8.53 -7.12 -4.46
C LEU A 9 -7.09 -7.09 -4.94
N PHE A 10 -6.13 -7.20 -4.04
CA PHE A 10 -4.75 -7.46 -4.40
C PHE A 10 -4.58 -8.93 -4.75
N LEU A 11 -4.12 -9.23 -5.97
CA LEU A 11 -4.10 -10.59 -6.48
C LEU A 11 -2.88 -11.41 -6.04
N ALA A 12 -1.87 -10.77 -5.44
CA ALA A 12 -0.62 -11.44 -5.07
C ALA A 12 -0.81 -12.64 -4.13
N GLN A 13 -1.76 -12.55 -3.20
CA GLN A 13 -2.04 -13.61 -2.23
C GLN A 13 -2.80 -14.81 -2.82
N PHE A 14 -3.32 -14.66 -4.05
CA PHE A 14 -4.13 -15.67 -4.72
C PHE A 14 -3.45 -16.27 -5.95
N ALA A 15 -2.61 -15.51 -6.65
CA ALA A 15 -1.90 -15.98 -7.83
C ALA A 15 -1.14 -17.29 -7.55
N GLY A 16 -1.41 -18.32 -8.35
CA GLY A 16 -0.92 -19.68 -8.13
C GLY A 16 -0.86 -20.49 -9.43
N ASP A 17 -0.45 -21.75 -9.33
CA ASP A 17 -0.27 -22.61 -10.51
C ASP A 17 -1.56 -23.31 -10.95
N ASP A 18 -2.57 -23.32 -10.07
CA ASP A 18 -3.85 -23.96 -10.34
C ASP A 18 -4.93 -22.96 -10.76
N ALA A 19 -5.88 -23.41 -11.61
CA ALA A 19 -7.04 -22.60 -11.96
C ALA A 19 -7.95 -22.37 -10.72
N PRO A 20 -8.56 -21.18 -10.57
CA PRO A 20 -8.58 -20.04 -11.52
C PRO A 20 -7.39 -19.08 -11.38
N PHE A 21 -6.40 -19.38 -10.56
CA PHE A 21 -5.37 -18.46 -10.08
C PHE A 21 -4.13 -18.36 -10.99
N ASN A 22 -4.10 -19.11 -12.09
CA ASN A 22 -2.94 -19.27 -12.98
C ASN A 22 -3.04 -18.51 -14.31
N SER A 23 -4.09 -17.71 -14.50
CA SER A 23 -4.24 -16.90 -15.71
C SER A 23 -5.03 -15.62 -15.44
N TRP A 24 -4.72 -14.58 -16.22
CA TRP A 24 -5.36 -13.28 -16.09
C TRP A 24 -6.88 -13.31 -16.25
N ASP A 25 -7.35 -13.99 -17.28
CA ASP A 25 -8.80 -14.12 -17.54
C ASP A 25 -9.52 -14.83 -16.39
N ALA A 26 -8.99 -15.96 -15.93
CA ALA A 26 -9.67 -16.76 -14.91
C ALA A 26 -9.69 -16.07 -13.54
N ILE A 27 -8.56 -15.46 -13.13
CA ILE A 27 -8.47 -14.81 -11.81
C ILE A 27 -9.31 -13.51 -11.75
N THR A 28 -9.38 -12.74 -12.83
CA THR A 28 -10.22 -11.53 -12.88
C THR A 28 -11.71 -11.87 -12.86
N LYS A 29 -12.12 -12.95 -13.54
CA LYS A 29 -13.48 -13.46 -13.46
C LYS A 29 -13.82 -13.95 -12.05
N TRP A 30 -12.92 -14.71 -11.43
CA TRP A 30 -13.08 -15.15 -10.03
C TRP A 30 -13.21 -13.97 -9.06
N ALA A 31 -12.39 -12.92 -9.21
CA ALA A 31 -12.49 -11.71 -8.40
C ALA A 31 -13.86 -11.02 -8.57
N ALA A 32 -14.34 -10.90 -9.81
CA ALA A 32 -15.68 -10.37 -10.11
C ALA A 32 -16.80 -11.21 -9.46
N ASP A 33 -16.69 -12.55 -9.53
CA ASP A 33 -17.64 -13.49 -8.93
C ASP A 33 -17.65 -13.41 -7.38
N CYS A 34 -16.51 -13.05 -6.76
CA CYS A 34 -16.43 -12.72 -5.33
C CYS A 34 -17.07 -11.36 -5.01
N GLY A 35 -17.34 -10.52 -6.00
CA GLY A 35 -18.01 -9.24 -5.84
C GLY A 35 -17.10 -8.02 -5.88
N TYR A 36 -15.82 -8.17 -6.22
CA TYR A 36 -14.88 -7.08 -6.41
C TYR A 36 -15.20 -6.27 -7.68
N LYS A 37 -14.77 -5.02 -7.69
CA LYS A 37 -14.91 -4.06 -8.81
C LYS A 37 -13.57 -3.65 -9.39
N GLY A 38 -12.50 -3.93 -8.68
CA GLY A 38 -11.14 -3.65 -9.10
C GLY A 38 -10.17 -4.73 -8.63
N VAL A 39 -9.00 -4.76 -9.28
CA VAL A 39 -7.89 -5.66 -8.93
C VAL A 39 -6.57 -4.91 -8.98
N GLN A 40 -5.75 -5.10 -7.95
CA GLN A 40 -4.35 -4.68 -7.92
C GLN A 40 -3.47 -5.83 -8.40
N VAL A 41 -2.53 -5.54 -9.31
CA VAL A 41 -1.77 -6.55 -10.06
C VAL A 41 -0.35 -6.67 -9.53
N PRO A 42 0.10 -7.88 -9.12
CA PRO A 42 1.50 -8.15 -8.82
C PRO A 42 2.31 -8.16 -10.11
N SER A 43 3.10 -7.13 -10.37
CA SER A 43 3.83 -6.97 -11.63
C SER A 43 4.96 -8.00 -11.85
N TRP A 44 5.32 -8.74 -10.80
CA TRP A 44 6.33 -9.81 -10.85
C TRP A 44 5.81 -11.17 -11.27
N ASP A 45 4.49 -11.36 -11.31
CA ASP A 45 3.91 -12.65 -11.63
C ASP A 45 3.70 -12.80 -13.14
N GLY A 46 4.66 -13.44 -13.80
CA GLY A 46 4.62 -13.65 -15.26
C GLY A 46 3.50 -14.56 -15.76
N ARG A 47 2.75 -15.24 -14.88
CA ARG A 47 1.51 -15.98 -15.24
C ARG A 47 0.37 -15.03 -15.55
N LEU A 48 0.37 -13.87 -14.88
CA LEU A 48 -0.70 -12.88 -14.97
C LEU A 48 -0.31 -11.70 -15.87
N PHE A 49 0.95 -11.25 -15.84
CA PHE A 49 1.36 -9.97 -16.38
C PHE A 49 2.76 -10.01 -17.02
N ASP A 50 2.86 -9.57 -18.28
CA ASP A 50 4.15 -9.39 -18.96
C ASP A 50 4.63 -7.94 -18.75
N LEU A 51 5.42 -7.74 -17.69
CA LEU A 51 5.95 -6.44 -17.31
C LEU A 51 6.80 -5.80 -18.42
N ALA A 52 7.63 -6.57 -19.09
CA ALA A 52 8.55 -6.05 -20.13
C ALA A 52 7.77 -5.52 -21.33
N THR A 53 6.74 -6.24 -21.75
CA THR A 53 5.83 -5.80 -22.81
C THR A 53 4.99 -4.60 -22.36
N ALA A 54 4.44 -4.61 -21.16
CA ALA A 54 3.64 -3.53 -20.62
C ALA A 54 4.40 -2.20 -20.50
N ALA A 55 5.69 -2.27 -20.13
CA ALA A 55 6.54 -1.09 -20.01
C ALA A 55 6.72 -0.34 -21.35
N THR A 56 6.59 -1.02 -22.49
CA THR A 56 6.89 -0.49 -23.82
C THR A 56 5.69 -0.43 -24.78
N SER A 57 4.58 -1.11 -24.46
CA SER A 57 3.42 -1.23 -25.34
C SER A 57 2.12 -0.75 -24.64
N LYS A 58 1.62 0.37 -25.11
CA LYS A 58 0.31 0.87 -24.69
C LYS A 58 -0.82 -0.06 -25.16
N ASP A 59 -0.71 -0.63 -26.37
CA ASP A 59 -1.71 -1.54 -26.90
C ASP A 59 -1.87 -2.79 -26.02
N TYR A 60 -0.75 -3.38 -25.57
CA TYR A 60 -0.79 -4.47 -24.60
C TYR A 60 -1.51 -4.06 -23.30
N CYS A 61 -1.22 -2.87 -22.79
CA CYS A 61 -1.85 -2.35 -21.57
C CYS A 61 -3.36 -2.12 -21.75
N ASP A 62 -3.77 -1.62 -22.92
CA ASP A 62 -5.18 -1.41 -23.24
C ASP A 62 -5.92 -2.76 -23.38
N ASP A 63 -5.33 -3.75 -24.06
CA ASP A 63 -5.88 -5.10 -24.17
C ASP A 63 -5.99 -5.79 -22.81
N PHE A 64 -4.95 -5.68 -21.99
CA PHE A 64 -4.91 -6.23 -20.62
C PHE A 64 -6.04 -5.68 -19.74
N LYS A 65 -6.23 -4.35 -19.75
CA LYS A 65 -7.35 -3.70 -19.05
C LYS A 65 -8.69 -4.05 -19.67
N GLY A 66 -8.77 -4.13 -21.00
CA GLY A 66 -9.98 -4.50 -21.72
C GLY A 66 -10.49 -5.89 -21.34
N GLN A 67 -9.59 -6.85 -21.16
CA GLN A 67 -9.93 -8.20 -20.70
C GLN A 67 -10.48 -8.18 -19.27
N ALA A 68 -9.84 -7.47 -18.33
CA ALA A 68 -10.35 -7.32 -16.97
C ALA A 68 -11.75 -6.65 -16.97
N ALA A 69 -11.92 -5.60 -17.74
CA ALA A 69 -13.20 -4.88 -17.85
C ALA A 69 -14.31 -5.78 -18.44
N SER A 70 -14.00 -6.67 -19.38
CA SER A 70 -14.96 -7.64 -19.93
C SER A 70 -15.42 -8.66 -18.88
N ASN A 71 -14.59 -8.94 -17.87
CA ASN A 71 -14.91 -9.77 -16.71
C ASN A 71 -15.59 -9.00 -15.57
N GLY A 72 -15.73 -7.67 -15.69
CA GLY A 72 -16.45 -6.81 -14.74
C GLY A 72 -15.57 -6.20 -13.62
N VAL A 73 -14.25 -6.19 -13.79
CA VAL A 73 -13.30 -5.52 -12.87
C VAL A 73 -12.38 -4.55 -13.59
N GLU A 74 -11.92 -3.52 -12.90
CA GLU A 74 -10.91 -2.57 -13.38
C GLU A 74 -9.52 -2.94 -12.82
N VAL A 75 -8.45 -2.62 -13.57
CA VAL A 75 -7.10 -2.63 -13.02
C VAL A 75 -6.91 -1.35 -12.21
N THR A 76 -6.70 -1.48 -10.90
CA THR A 76 -6.61 -0.33 -9.99
C THR A 76 -5.20 0.22 -9.93
N GLU A 77 -4.23 -0.62 -9.61
CA GLU A 77 -2.81 -0.28 -9.51
C GLU A 77 -1.94 -1.50 -9.87
N LEU A 78 -0.66 -1.22 -10.18
CA LEU A 78 0.39 -2.23 -10.20
C LEU A 78 1.16 -2.20 -8.88
N SER A 79 1.77 -3.33 -8.53
CA SER A 79 2.60 -3.48 -7.34
C SER A 79 3.95 -4.09 -7.66
N THR A 80 5.01 -3.55 -7.03
CA THR A 80 6.38 -4.10 -7.04
C THR A 80 6.90 -4.39 -5.62
N HIS A 81 6.06 -4.85 -4.70
CA HIS A 81 6.52 -5.12 -3.33
C HIS A 81 7.77 -6.02 -3.30
N LEU A 82 7.77 -7.12 -4.06
CA LEU A 82 8.90 -8.06 -4.07
C LEU A 82 10.18 -7.46 -4.70
N GLN A 83 10.06 -6.59 -5.71
CA GLN A 83 11.23 -5.95 -6.31
C GLN A 83 11.67 -4.71 -5.51
N GLY A 84 10.72 -3.92 -4.99
CA GLY A 84 11.01 -2.72 -4.23
C GLY A 84 11.87 -3.00 -2.99
N GLN A 85 11.56 -4.06 -2.24
CA GLN A 85 12.38 -4.47 -1.09
C GLN A 85 13.83 -4.83 -1.47
N LEU A 86 14.09 -5.18 -2.73
CA LEU A 86 15.43 -5.53 -3.22
C LEU A 86 16.25 -4.31 -3.67
N VAL A 87 15.67 -3.12 -3.71
CA VAL A 87 16.40 -1.86 -3.98
C VAL A 87 17.43 -1.59 -2.88
N ALA A 88 17.10 -1.97 -1.63
CA ALA A 88 18.01 -1.87 -0.51
C ALA A 88 17.89 -3.11 0.38
N VAL A 89 18.94 -3.92 0.43
CA VAL A 89 19.01 -5.13 1.26
C VAL A 89 20.24 -5.07 2.14
N HIS A 90 20.06 -5.24 3.45
CA HIS A 90 21.19 -5.38 4.37
C HIS A 90 21.88 -6.73 4.17
N PRO A 91 23.24 -6.81 4.18
CA PRO A 91 23.97 -8.05 3.89
C PRO A 91 23.58 -9.26 4.75
N ALA A 92 23.10 -9.04 5.98
CA ALA A 92 22.62 -10.13 6.84
C ALA A 92 21.39 -10.87 6.28
N TYR A 93 20.70 -10.29 5.31
CA TYR A 93 19.49 -10.84 4.69
C TYR A 93 19.67 -11.25 3.22
N ASP A 94 20.88 -11.14 2.68
CA ASP A 94 21.14 -11.41 1.26
C ASP A 94 20.59 -12.77 0.79
N ASP A 95 20.92 -13.84 1.51
CA ASP A 95 20.48 -15.20 1.15
C ASP A 95 18.95 -15.35 1.21
N ALA A 96 18.30 -14.74 2.20
CA ALA A 96 16.85 -14.81 2.35
C ALA A 96 16.13 -14.04 1.23
N PHE A 97 16.64 -12.86 0.87
CA PHE A 97 16.03 -12.02 -0.16
C PHE A 97 16.34 -12.47 -1.60
N ASP A 98 17.36 -13.31 -1.81
CA ASP A 98 17.60 -13.91 -3.12
C ASP A 98 16.41 -14.74 -3.63
N GLY A 99 15.57 -15.25 -2.73
CA GLY A 99 14.34 -15.95 -3.10
C GLY A 99 13.36 -15.12 -3.93
N PHE A 100 13.37 -13.78 -3.75
CA PHE A 100 12.50 -12.85 -4.46
C PHE A 100 13.10 -12.33 -5.77
N ALA A 101 14.37 -12.62 -6.03
CA ALA A 101 15.09 -12.17 -7.22
C ALA A 101 15.00 -13.18 -8.37
N ALA A 102 15.12 -12.66 -9.58
CA ALA A 102 15.25 -13.50 -10.77
C ALA A 102 16.48 -14.43 -10.66
N PRO A 103 16.41 -15.69 -11.13
CA PRO A 103 17.46 -16.68 -10.92
C PRO A 103 18.87 -16.22 -11.36
N GLN A 104 18.95 -15.44 -12.42
CA GLN A 104 20.22 -14.97 -13.01
C GLN A 104 20.98 -13.94 -12.16
N VAL A 105 20.32 -13.33 -11.16
CA VAL A 105 20.95 -12.30 -10.29
C VAL A 105 21.11 -12.77 -8.84
N ARG A 106 20.68 -14.00 -8.51
CA ARG A 106 20.83 -14.60 -7.18
C ARG A 106 22.30 -14.80 -6.84
N GLY A 107 22.66 -14.66 -5.57
CA GLY A 107 24.04 -14.74 -5.09
C GLY A 107 24.92 -13.55 -5.48
N ASN A 108 24.34 -12.52 -6.11
CA ASN A 108 25.06 -11.30 -6.47
C ASN A 108 24.26 -10.06 -6.04
N PRO A 109 24.46 -9.54 -4.80
CA PRO A 109 23.69 -8.43 -4.27
C PRO A 109 23.66 -7.18 -5.15
N LYS A 110 24.79 -6.87 -5.82
CA LYS A 110 24.88 -5.71 -6.72
C LYS A 110 24.04 -5.90 -7.99
N ALA A 111 24.09 -7.08 -8.59
CA ALA A 111 23.28 -7.40 -9.77
C ALA A 111 21.79 -7.47 -9.40
N ARG A 112 21.45 -8.03 -8.24
CA ARG A 112 20.09 -8.09 -7.71
C ARG A 112 19.51 -6.69 -7.51
N GLN A 113 20.25 -5.78 -6.89
CA GLN A 113 19.84 -4.39 -6.72
C GLN A 113 19.59 -3.69 -8.06
N ALA A 114 20.52 -3.81 -9.01
CA ALA A 114 20.39 -3.20 -10.34
C ALA A 114 19.16 -3.72 -11.08
N TRP A 115 18.93 -5.04 -11.03
CA TRP A 115 17.74 -5.68 -11.58
C TRP A 115 16.46 -5.17 -10.90
N ALA A 116 16.44 -5.04 -9.58
CA ALA A 116 15.27 -4.55 -8.83
C ALA A 116 14.91 -3.11 -9.25
N VAL A 117 15.88 -2.22 -9.35
CA VAL A 117 15.68 -0.84 -9.83
C VAL A 117 15.08 -0.84 -11.24
N GLU A 118 15.59 -1.67 -12.15
CA GLU A 118 15.05 -1.80 -13.50
C GLU A 118 13.60 -2.28 -13.50
N GLN A 119 13.27 -3.30 -12.67
CA GLN A 119 11.89 -3.81 -12.56
C GLN A 119 10.92 -2.73 -12.06
N VAL A 120 11.29 -1.98 -11.03
CA VAL A 120 10.44 -0.89 -10.51
C VAL A 120 10.27 0.20 -11.58
N MET A 121 11.31 0.60 -12.27
CA MET A 121 11.21 1.60 -13.36
C MET A 121 10.34 1.11 -14.52
N MET A 122 10.44 -0.16 -14.91
CA MET A 122 9.55 -0.75 -15.92
C MET A 122 8.10 -0.74 -15.45
N ALA A 123 7.84 -1.03 -14.18
CA ALA A 123 6.48 -1.04 -13.64
C ALA A 123 5.87 0.38 -13.58
N LEU A 124 6.66 1.40 -13.30
CA LEU A 124 6.22 2.79 -13.41
C LEU A 124 5.88 3.18 -14.86
N SER A 125 6.69 2.75 -15.83
CA SER A 125 6.40 2.95 -17.25
C SER A 125 5.12 2.21 -17.69
N ALA A 126 4.91 0.98 -17.19
CA ALA A 126 3.68 0.23 -17.41
C ALA A 126 2.46 0.92 -16.78
N SER A 127 2.58 1.44 -15.55
CA SER A 127 1.52 2.22 -14.89
C SER A 127 1.13 3.43 -15.73
N LYS A 128 2.11 4.19 -16.26
CA LYS A 128 1.86 5.29 -17.20
C LYS A 128 1.11 4.82 -18.45
N ASN A 129 1.55 3.72 -19.09
CA ASN A 129 0.90 3.18 -20.30
C ASN A 129 -0.53 2.72 -20.03
N MET A 130 -0.82 2.27 -18.80
CA MET A 130 -2.18 1.93 -18.35
C MET A 130 -3.03 3.14 -17.98
N GLY A 131 -2.43 4.33 -17.82
CA GLY A 131 -3.12 5.51 -17.30
C GLY A 131 -3.42 5.42 -15.80
N ILE A 132 -2.57 4.72 -15.04
CA ILE A 132 -2.66 4.54 -13.59
C ILE A 132 -1.70 5.53 -12.92
N GLY A 133 -2.19 6.30 -11.93
CA GLY A 133 -1.43 7.38 -11.30
C GLY A 133 -0.72 7.00 -9.99
N ALA A 134 -0.89 5.77 -9.49
CA ALA A 134 -0.26 5.31 -8.25
C ALA A 134 0.30 3.89 -8.42
N HIS A 135 1.39 3.58 -7.71
CA HIS A 135 2.12 2.33 -7.79
C HIS A 135 2.59 1.89 -6.41
N ALA A 136 2.22 0.68 -5.99
CA ALA A 136 2.56 0.14 -4.67
C ALA A 136 3.95 -0.50 -4.63
N THR A 137 4.69 -0.27 -3.54
CA THR A 137 6.01 -0.89 -3.36
C THR A 137 6.46 -0.90 -1.89
N PHE A 138 7.48 -1.70 -1.59
CA PHE A 138 8.30 -1.59 -0.38
C PHE A 138 9.54 -0.73 -0.63
N SER A 139 10.16 -0.25 0.45
CA SER A 139 11.35 0.60 0.39
C SER A 139 12.67 -0.18 0.31
N GLY A 140 12.69 -1.40 0.82
CA GLY A 140 13.92 -2.08 1.21
C GLY A 140 14.45 -1.58 2.56
N ALA A 141 15.47 -2.24 3.08
CA ALA A 141 16.00 -1.95 4.40
C ALA A 141 17.52 -2.13 4.50
N LEU A 142 18.19 -1.10 5.03
CA LEU A 142 19.59 -1.13 5.43
C LEU A 142 19.74 -1.00 6.95
N ALA A 143 18.87 -0.20 7.59
CA ALA A 143 18.90 0.10 9.02
C ALA A 143 18.06 -0.84 9.87
N TRP A 144 17.05 -1.51 9.30
CA TRP A 144 16.12 -2.37 10.04
C TRP A 144 16.79 -3.39 10.97
N PRO A 145 17.92 -4.08 10.62
CA PRO A 145 18.59 -5.00 11.55
C PRO A 145 19.08 -4.36 12.83
N TYR A 146 19.15 -3.04 12.88
CA TYR A 146 19.60 -2.25 14.01
C TYR A 146 18.47 -1.52 14.72
N ILE A 147 17.21 -1.91 14.49
CA ILE A 147 16.04 -1.23 15.09
C ILE A 147 16.05 -1.25 16.60
N TYR A 148 16.49 -2.35 17.21
CA TYR A 148 16.65 -2.42 18.66
C TYR A 148 17.96 -1.72 19.08
N PRO A 149 17.93 -0.77 20.05
CA PRO A 149 19.08 0.08 20.37
C PRO A 149 20.21 -0.62 21.13
N TRP A 150 20.13 -1.91 21.34
CA TRP A 150 21.15 -2.70 22.01
C TRP A 150 21.52 -3.95 21.19
N PRO A 151 22.83 -4.28 21.01
CA PRO A 151 24.02 -3.50 21.40
C PRO A 151 24.05 -2.13 20.74
N GLN A 152 24.77 -1.17 21.34
CA GLN A 152 24.82 0.21 20.87
C GLN A 152 25.25 0.28 19.40
N ARG A 153 24.47 1.02 18.61
CA ARG A 153 24.82 1.34 17.23
C ARG A 153 25.94 2.38 17.18
N PRO A 154 26.84 2.32 16.19
CA PRO A 154 27.73 3.45 15.90
C PRO A 154 26.91 4.73 15.65
N ALA A 155 27.42 5.87 16.12
CA ALA A 155 26.78 7.16 15.82
C ALA A 155 26.76 7.41 14.30
N GLY A 156 25.63 7.92 13.79
CA GLY A 156 25.45 8.20 12.37
C GLY A 156 25.12 6.99 11.48
N LEU A 157 25.00 5.77 12.05
CA LEU A 157 24.73 4.56 11.25
C LEU A 157 23.35 4.62 10.56
N VAL A 158 22.32 5.03 11.28
CA VAL A 158 20.96 5.12 10.75
C VAL A 158 20.88 6.23 9.69
N GLU A 159 21.47 7.37 9.98
CA GLU A 159 21.54 8.50 9.04
C GLU A 159 22.24 8.09 7.73
N THR A 160 23.38 7.40 7.82
CA THR A 160 24.09 6.88 6.66
C THR A 160 23.25 5.87 5.85
N ALA A 161 22.48 5.02 6.53
CA ALA A 161 21.59 4.07 5.86
C ALA A 161 20.49 4.79 5.08
N PHE A 162 19.86 5.80 5.69
CA PHE A 162 18.82 6.59 5.02
C PHE A 162 19.37 7.49 3.90
N ASP A 163 20.60 8.00 4.01
CA ASP A 163 21.28 8.71 2.93
C ASP A 163 21.48 7.78 1.72
N GLU A 164 21.94 6.55 1.95
CA GLU A 164 22.10 5.54 0.89
C GLU A 164 20.73 5.08 0.34
N LEU A 165 19.71 4.88 1.18
CA LEU A 165 18.36 4.54 0.75
C LEU A 165 17.80 5.61 -0.20
N ALA A 166 17.87 6.88 0.20
CA ALA A 166 17.41 7.99 -0.62
C ALA A 166 18.19 8.09 -1.95
N LYS A 167 19.50 7.91 -1.92
CA LYS A 167 20.34 7.89 -3.13
C LYS A 167 19.91 6.80 -4.12
N ARG A 168 19.47 5.62 -3.62
CA ARG A 168 18.99 4.53 -4.48
C ARG A 168 17.60 4.82 -5.07
N TRP A 169 16.72 5.46 -4.28
CA TRP A 169 15.36 5.75 -4.70
C TRP A 169 15.22 7.02 -5.54
N LEU A 170 16.09 8.02 -5.41
CA LEU A 170 15.99 9.28 -6.18
C LEU A 170 15.91 9.06 -7.70
N PRO A 171 16.71 8.19 -8.35
CA PRO A 171 16.55 7.93 -9.78
C PRO A 171 15.20 7.34 -10.15
N ILE A 172 14.63 6.49 -9.28
CA ILE A 172 13.31 5.88 -9.46
C ILE A 172 12.21 6.94 -9.31
N LEU A 173 12.31 7.80 -8.29
CA LEU A 173 11.36 8.89 -8.06
C LEU A 173 11.36 9.90 -9.21
N ASN A 174 12.56 10.25 -9.75
CA ASN A 174 12.65 11.10 -10.92
C ASN A 174 11.98 10.46 -12.16
N HIS A 175 12.17 9.15 -12.36
CA HIS A 175 11.47 8.42 -13.42
C HIS A 175 9.95 8.37 -13.19
N ALA A 176 9.52 8.23 -11.94
CA ALA A 176 8.11 8.29 -11.56
C ALA A 176 7.49 9.67 -11.91
N GLU A 177 8.25 10.76 -11.70
CA GLU A 177 7.84 12.11 -12.12
C GLU A 177 7.65 12.22 -13.63
N GLU A 178 8.58 11.68 -14.43
CA GLU A 178 8.47 11.62 -15.89
C GLU A 178 7.27 10.78 -16.34
N CYS A 179 6.91 9.77 -15.55
CA CYS A 179 5.75 8.93 -15.81
C CYS A 179 4.43 9.55 -15.33
N GLY A 180 4.45 10.51 -14.41
CA GLY A 180 3.27 11.05 -13.75
C GLY A 180 2.63 10.06 -12.78
N VAL A 181 3.44 9.20 -12.14
CA VAL A 181 2.99 8.11 -11.25
C VAL A 181 3.54 8.33 -9.85
N ASP A 182 2.68 8.25 -8.83
CA ASP A 182 3.08 8.31 -7.42
C ASP A 182 3.64 6.95 -6.97
N VAL A 183 4.81 6.96 -6.34
CA VAL A 183 5.41 5.78 -5.70
C VAL A 183 4.88 5.69 -4.28
N CYS A 184 4.04 4.71 -4.01
CA CYS A 184 3.35 4.55 -2.74
C CYS A 184 4.04 3.48 -1.91
N TYR A 185 4.87 3.94 -0.96
CA TYR A 185 5.56 3.03 -0.04
C TYR A 185 4.58 2.52 1.01
N GLU A 186 4.50 1.21 1.14
CA GLU A 186 3.83 0.61 2.29
C GLU A 186 4.71 0.74 3.54
N ILE A 187 4.14 1.31 4.60
CA ILE A 187 4.83 1.46 5.87
C ILE A 187 4.76 0.13 6.62
N HIS A 188 5.87 -0.62 6.60
CA HIS A 188 5.88 -2.03 6.92
C HIS A 188 7.04 -2.43 7.84
N PRO A 189 6.79 -3.20 8.93
CA PRO A 189 7.87 -3.80 9.74
C PRO A 189 8.76 -4.71 8.89
N GLY A 190 10.07 -4.54 9.00
CA GLY A 190 11.03 -5.24 8.14
C GLY A 190 11.65 -4.34 7.08
N GLU A 191 10.97 -3.24 6.77
CA GLU A 191 11.44 -2.19 5.86
C GLU A 191 12.10 -1.04 6.64
N ASP A 192 12.89 -0.21 5.98
CA ASP A 192 13.40 1.01 6.62
C ASP A 192 12.27 2.03 6.83
N LEU A 193 11.27 2.07 5.95
CA LEU A 193 10.05 2.86 6.13
C LEU A 193 9.02 2.02 6.89
N HIS A 194 9.07 2.04 8.23
CA HIS A 194 8.19 1.22 9.08
C HIS A 194 7.30 2.02 10.03
N ASP A 195 7.53 3.32 10.14
CA ASP A 195 6.70 4.26 10.91
C ASP A 195 6.75 5.68 10.32
N GLY A 196 6.02 6.61 10.92
CA GLY A 196 5.98 8.00 10.45
C GLY A 196 7.34 8.69 10.51
N ILE A 197 8.12 8.47 11.55
CA ILE A 197 9.44 9.09 11.74
C ILE A 197 10.41 8.64 10.63
N THR A 198 10.45 7.36 10.34
CA THR A 198 11.31 6.81 9.29
C THR A 198 10.88 7.26 7.90
N TYR A 199 9.57 7.39 7.66
CA TYR A 199 9.07 7.97 6.43
C TYR A 199 9.48 9.45 6.28
N GLU A 200 9.38 10.26 7.34
CA GLU A 200 9.83 11.66 7.34
C GLU A 200 11.34 11.78 7.12
N MET A 201 12.16 10.90 7.72
CA MET A 201 13.60 10.84 7.48
C MET A 201 13.94 10.59 5.99
N PHE A 202 13.15 9.75 5.33
CA PHE A 202 13.30 9.47 3.90
C PHE A 202 12.85 10.67 3.05
N LEU A 203 11.72 11.29 3.37
CA LEU A 203 11.23 12.47 2.67
C LEU A 203 12.24 13.61 2.74
N GLU A 204 12.82 13.89 3.91
CA GLU A 204 13.86 14.92 4.07
C GLU A 204 15.04 14.69 3.11
N ARG A 205 15.53 13.44 3.03
CA ARG A 205 16.68 13.07 2.22
C ARG A 205 16.41 12.99 0.72
N THR A 206 15.17 12.79 0.36
CA THR A 206 14.73 12.87 -1.04
C THR A 206 14.27 14.27 -1.45
N GLY A 207 14.51 15.28 -0.61
CA GLY A 207 14.12 16.67 -0.88
C GLY A 207 12.59 16.87 -0.87
N ASN A 208 11.85 16.08 -0.10
CA ASN A 208 10.40 16.04 -0.07
C ASN A 208 9.79 15.75 -1.45
N HIS A 209 10.41 14.88 -2.23
CA HIS A 209 10.00 14.57 -3.59
C HIS A 209 8.48 14.29 -3.68
N ASP A 210 7.78 14.96 -4.60
CA ASP A 210 6.31 14.91 -4.68
C ASP A 210 5.79 13.49 -4.97
N ARG A 211 6.58 12.66 -5.68
CA ARG A 211 6.22 11.27 -6.00
C ARG A 211 6.52 10.27 -4.89
N ALA A 212 7.16 10.67 -3.79
CA ALA A 212 7.33 9.82 -2.63
C ALA A 212 6.05 9.86 -1.77
N CYS A 213 5.13 8.98 -2.05
CA CYS A 213 3.80 8.89 -1.44
C CYS A 213 3.68 7.66 -0.53
N MET A 214 2.52 7.49 0.08
CA MET A 214 2.25 6.43 1.05
C MET A 214 1.13 5.52 0.56
N LEU A 215 1.35 4.21 0.68
CA LEU A 215 0.32 3.22 0.76
C LEU A 215 -0.02 3.03 2.24
N TYR A 216 -1.24 3.33 2.62
CA TYR A 216 -1.72 3.19 3.99
C TYR A 216 -2.30 1.80 4.21
N ASP A 217 -1.74 1.07 5.17
CA ASP A 217 -2.23 -0.23 5.65
C ASP A 217 -2.31 -0.22 7.18
N PRO A 218 -3.51 -0.19 7.78
CA PRO A 218 -3.66 -0.10 9.24
C PRO A 218 -3.17 -1.32 10.00
N SER A 219 -3.09 -2.48 9.35
CA SER A 219 -2.70 -3.73 10.00
C SER A 219 -1.28 -3.68 10.56
N HIS A 220 -0.35 -3.07 9.82
CA HIS A 220 1.04 -2.93 10.23
C HIS A 220 1.21 -1.99 11.42
N TYR A 221 0.33 -1.00 11.56
CA TYR A 221 0.30 -0.11 12.71
C TYR A 221 -0.23 -0.82 13.96
N VAL A 222 -1.27 -1.65 13.82
CA VAL A 222 -1.78 -2.50 14.91
C VAL A 222 -0.68 -3.39 15.45
N LEU A 223 0.10 -4.06 14.57
CA LEU A 223 1.21 -4.94 14.98
C LEU A 223 2.34 -4.20 15.70
N GLN A 224 2.48 -2.90 15.49
CA GLN A 224 3.49 -2.03 16.10
C GLN A 224 2.94 -1.22 17.26
N CYS A 225 1.66 -1.33 17.60
CA CYS A 225 0.97 -0.49 18.59
C CYS A 225 1.02 1.01 18.28
N LEU A 226 1.01 1.38 16.98
CA LEU A 226 0.93 2.77 16.53
C LEU A 226 -0.52 3.20 16.39
N ASP A 227 -0.77 4.53 16.50
CA ASP A 227 -2.08 5.11 16.21
C ASP A 227 -2.29 5.22 14.70
N TYR A 228 -3.00 4.24 14.14
CA TYR A 228 -3.29 4.19 12.71
C TYR A 228 -4.31 5.25 12.27
N LEU A 229 -5.17 5.75 13.16
CA LEU A 229 -6.14 6.80 12.83
C LEU A 229 -5.47 8.19 12.76
N ASP A 230 -4.56 8.48 13.68
CA ASP A 230 -3.79 9.74 13.67
C ASP A 230 -2.87 9.82 12.44
N ASN A 231 -2.32 8.68 12.00
CA ASN A 231 -1.51 8.61 10.78
C ASN A 231 -2.24 9.14 9.53
N ILE A 232 -3.54 8.88 9.39
CA ILE A 232 -4.33 9.37 8.26
C ILE A 232 -4.35 10.90 8.27
N ASP A 233 -4.58 11.52 9.43
CA ASP A 233 -4.66 12.98 9.54
C ASP A 233 -3.30 13.67 9.28
N ILE A 234 -2.21 13.05 9.76
CA ILE A 234 -0.84 13.56 9.58
C ILE A 234 -0.41 13.49 8.11
N TYR A 235 -0.65 12.34 7.45
CA TYR A 235 -0.12 12.07 6.11
C TYR A 235 -1.15 12.12 4.98
N ARG A 236 -2.34 12.69 5.21
CA ARG A 236 -3.44 12.77 4.22
C ARG A 236 -3.00 13.25 2.83
N ASP A 237 -2.06 14.21 2.79
CA ASP A 237 -1.57 14.77 1.52
C ASP A 237 -0.56 13.83 0.81
N ARG A 238 -0.12 12.76 1.45
CA ARG A 238 0.81 11.75 0.93
C ARG A 238 0.16 10.39 0.71
N ILE A 239 -0.97 10.10 1.37
CA ILE A 239 -1.69 8.83 1.19
C ILE A 239 -2.37 8.84 -0.19
N ARG A 240 -1.93 7.94 -1.08
CA ARG A 240 -2.48 7.77 -2.43
C ARG A 240 -3.07 6.39 -2.67
N MET A 241 -2.73 5.43 -1.82
CA MET A 241 -3.23 4.06 -1.87
C MET A 241 -3.66 3.60 -0.49
N PHE A 242 -4.63 2.68 -0.45
CA PHE A 242 -5.18 2.15 0.78
C PHE A 242 -5.38 0.64 0.67
N HIS A 243 -4.64 -0.12 1.48
CA HIS A 243 -4.88 -1.53 1.72
C HIS A 243 -5.85 -1.72 2.89
N VAL A 244 -6.92 -2.43 2.64
CA VAL A 244 -7.88 -2.88 3.66
C VAL A 244 -7.41 -4.25 4.11
N LYS A 245 -6.67 -4.27 5.22
CA LYS A 245 -6.06 -5.45 5.81
C LYS A 245 -6.21 -5.39 7.32
N ASP A 246 -6.65 -6.49 7.92
CA ASP A 246 -6.94 -6.54 9.35
C ASP A 246 -5.85 -7.28 10.12
N ALA A 247 -5.68 -6.92 11.36
CA ALA A 247 -4.74 -7.53 12.28
C ALA A 247 -5.26 -7.49 13.71
N GLU A 248 -4.73 -8.37 14.55
CA GLU A 248 -4.92 -8.33 15.99
C GLU A 248 -3.58 -8.34 16.71
N PHE A 249 -3.52 -7.66 17.84
CA PHE A 249 -2.37 -7.69 18.75
C PHE A 249 -2.84 -7.98 20.18
N ASN A 250 -2.56 -9.20 20.64
CA ASN A 250 -3.00 -9.71 21.93
C ASN A 250 -1.80 -10.06 22.83
N PRO A 251 -1.14 -9.05 23.42
CA PRO A 251 0.05 -9.27 24.25
C PRO A 251 -0.31 -10.04 25.53
N THR A 252 0.64 -10.82 26.01
CA THR A 252 0.52 -11.59 27.26
C THR A 252 1.77 -11.36 28.12
N GLY A 253 1.82 -11.94 29.32
CA GLY A 253 3.05 -11.96 30.12
C GLY A 253 4.21 -12.74 29.49
N ARG A 254 3.96 -13.42 28.34
CA ARG A 254 4.94 -14.26 27.62
C ARG A 254 5.33 -13.70 26.26
N GLN A 255 4.48 -12.84 25.66
CA GLN A 255 4.61 -12.38 24.28
C GLN A 255 4.25 -10.90 24.16
N GLY A 256 4.97 -10.18 23.33
CA GLY A 256 4.76 -8.76 23.03
C GLY A 256 5.25 -8.40 21.64
N VAL A 257 5.51 -7.11 21.37
CA VAL A 257 5.92 -6.60 20.05
C VAL A 257 7.15 -7.32 19.47
N TYR A 258 8.12 -7.70 20.34
CA TYR A 258 9.34 -8.39 19.92
C TYR A 258 9.22 -9.92 19.86
N SER A 259 8.02 -10.48 19.97
CA SER A 259 7.77 -11.93 19.89
C SER A 259 7.75 -12.41 18.44
N GLY A 260 8.91 -12.32 17.74
CA GLY A 260 9.03 -12.57 16.31
C GLY A 260 9.35 -14.01 15.87
N TYR A 261 9.69 -14.91 16.83
CA TYR A 261 10.15 -16.26 16.48
C TYR A 261 9.07 -17.34 16.46
N GLN A 262 7.85 -17.00 16.88
CA GLN A 262 6.70 -17.91 16.82
C GLN A 262 6.13 -17.98 15.41
N SER A 263 5.38 -19.04 15.11
CA SER A 263 4.55 -19.13 13.91
C SER A 263 3.50 -18.01 13.89
N TRP A 264 2.97 -17.67 12.72
CA TRP A 264 1.92 -16.66 12.61
C TRP A 264 0.67 -17.01 13.45
N VAL A 265 0.36 -18.30 13.61
CA VAL A 265 -0.79 -18.75 14.44
C VAL A 265 -0.56 -18.50 15.94
N ASP A 266 0.70 -18.55 16.39
CA ASP A 266 1.05 -18.51 17.82
C ASP A 266 1.53 -17.12 18.29
N ARG A 267 1.67 -16.14 17.37
CA ARG A 267 2.17 -14.80 17.71
C ARG A 267 1.11 -13.97 18.43
N ALA A 268 1.56 -13.04 19.28
CA ALA A 268 0.70 -12.01 19.88
C ALA A 268 0.11 -11.09 18.83
N GLY A 269 0.93 -10.67 17.85
CA GLY A 269 0.51 -9.87 16.71
C GLY A 269 0.43 -10.71 15.45
N ARG A 270 -0.74 -10.71 14.78
CA ARG A 270 -0.95 -11.50 13.56
C ARG A 270 -2.03 -10.89 12.66
N PHE A 271 -1.95 -11.19 11.39
CA PHE A 271 -2.95 -10.76 10.42
C PHE A 271 -4.21 -11.61 10.52
N ARG A 272 -5.35 -10.96 10.27
CA ARG A 272 -6.67 -11.58 10.34
C ARG A 272 -7.49 -11.25 9.09
N SER A 273 -8.41 -12.12 8.77
CA SER A 273 -9.45 -11.80 7.78
C SER A 273 -10.25 -10.59 8.24
N LEU A 274 -10.76 -9.80 7.29
CA LEU A 274 -11.45 -8.54 7.57
C LEU A 274 -12.64 -8.75 8.54
N GLY A 275 -12.66 -7.97 9.61
CA GLY A 275 -13.65 -8.05 10.67
C GLY A 275 -13.35 -9.07 11.78
N ASP A 276 -12.32 -9.90 11.61
CA ASP A 276 -11.87 -10.85 12.65
C ASP A 276 -10.73 -10.27 13.51
N GLY A 277 -10.20 -9.09 13.14
CA GLY A 277 -9.12 -8.40 13.82
C GLY A 277 -9.58 -7.26 14.74
N GLN A 278 -8.73 -6.24 14.87
CA GLN A 278 -8.91 -5.13 15.81
C GLN A 278 -8.93 -3.75 15.15
N VAL A 279 -8.82 -3.68 13.81
CA VAL A 279 -8.88 -2.40 13.10
C VAL A 279 -10.31 -1.86 13.10
N ASP A 280 -10.49 -0.61 13.56
CA ASP A 280 -11.77 0.11 13.45
C ASP A 280 -11.94 0.66 12.04
N PHE A 281 -12.39 -0.18 11.11
CA PHE A 281 -12.59 0.23 9.72
C PHE A 281 -13.69 1.28 9.56
N ALA A 282 -14.67 1.36 10.43
CA ALA A 282 -15.66 2.42 10.38
C ALA A 282 -15.02 3.79 10.61
N ALA A 283 -14.09 3.89 11.56
CA ALA A 283 -13.31 5.10 11.79
C ALA A 283 -12.32 5.37 10.64
N VAL A 284 -11.63 4.33 10.12
CA VAL A 284 -10.69 4.47 8.99
C VAL A 284 -11.40 5.03 7.76
N PHE A 285 -12.50 4.40 7.31
CA PHE A 285 -13.25 4.85 6.14
C PHE A 285 -13.83 6.26 6.33
N SER A 286 -14.27 6.61 7.54
CA SER A 286 -14.75 7.96 7.87
C SER A 286 -13.65 9.00 7.71
N LYS A 287 -12.46 8.75 8.25
CA LYS A 287 -11.32 9.66 8.14
C LYS A 287 -10.81 9.78 6.69
N MET A 288 -10.71 8.67 5.97
CA MET A 288 -10.31 8.66 4.56
C MET A 288 -11.27 9.50 3.70
N ALA A 289 -12.58 9.31 3.88
CA ALA A 289 -13.59 10.09 3.17
C ALA A 289 -13.54 11.58 3.54
N ALA A 290 -13.36 11.92 4.83
CA ALA A 290 -13.26 13.30 5.32
C ALA A 290 -11.99 14.00 4.81
N ASN A 291 -10.90 13.27 4.61
CA ASN A 291 -9.62 13.76 4.07
C ASN A 291 -9.51 13.67 2.53
N ASP A 292 -10.63 13.53 1.82
CA ASP A 292 -10.71 13.56 0.35
C ASP A 292 -9.90 12.45 -0.36
N PHE A 293 -9.67 11.30 0.28
CA PHE A 293 -9.00 10.19 -0.38
C PHE A 293 -9.77 9.75 -1.63
N ASP A 294 -9.09 9.75 -2.78
CA ASP A 294 -9.67 9.50 -4.13
C ASP A 294 -9.12 8.21 -4.77
N GLY A 295 -8.81 7.23 -3.95
CA GLY A 295 -8.26 5.94 -4.38
C GLY A 295 -9.26 4.80 -4.23
N TRP A 296 -8.72 3.59 -4.34
CA TRP A 296 -9.43 2.34 -4.15
C TRP A 296 -9.23 1.78 -2.74
N ALA A 297 -10.29 1.19 -2.18
CA ALA A 297 -10.19 0.32 -1.01
C ALA A 297 -9.81 -1.09 -1.51
N VAL A 298 -8.52 -1.41 -1.43
CA VAL A 298 -7.94 -2.66 -1.94
C VAL A 298 -7.79 -3.65 -0.80
N VAL A 299 -8.50 -4.77 -0.85
CA VAL A 299 -8.30 -5.86 0.11
C VAL A 299 -6.96 -6.52 -0.16
N GLU A 300 -6.06 -6.42 0.79
CA GLU A 300 -4.89 -7.27 0.89
C GLU A 300 -5.19 -8.36 1.92
N TRP A 301 -5.56 -9.54 1.43
CA TRP A 301 -5.97 -10.60 2.32
C TRP A 301 -4.77 -11.40 2.83
N GLU A 302 -4.56 -11.36 4.13
CA GLU A 302 -3.63 -12.25 4.83
C GLU A 302 -4.30 -12.73 6.11
N CYS A 303 -4.35 -14.02 6.32
CA CYS A 303 -4.87 -14.60 7.55
C CYS A 303 -4.24 -15.96 7.81
N CYS A 304 -3.76 -16.16 9.03
CA CYS A 304 -3.15 -17.43 9.42
C CYS A 304 -4.17 -18.52 9.78
N LEU A 305 -5.47 -18.23 9.79
CA LEU A 305 -6.52 -19.13 10.27
C LEU A 305 -7.60 -19.46 9.24
N LYS A 306 -8.07 -18.46 8.48
CA LYS A 306 -9.20 -18.60 7.55
C LYS A 306 -8.73 -19.07 6.17
N HIS A 307 -9.56 -19.82 5.46
CA HIS A 307 -9.28 -20.18 4.07
C HIS A 307 -9.30 -18.94 3.16
N PRO A 308 -8.33 -18.77 2.24
CA PRO A 308 -8.21 -17.56 1.42
C PRO A 308 -9.45 -17.24 0.58
N GLU A 309 -10.08 -18.24 -0.03
CA GLU A 309 -11.27 -17.99 -0.86
C GLU A 309 -12.48 -17.53 -0.02
N ASP A 310 -12.65 -18.02 1.21
CA ASP A 310 -13.69 -17.56 2.11
C ASP A 310 -13.42 -16.12 2.53
N GLY A 311 -12.18 -15.82 2.90
CA GLY A 311 -11.76 -14.47 3.26
C GLY A 311 -11.90 -13.48 2.11
N ALA A 312 -11.62 -13.89 0.85
CA ALA A 312 -11.82 -13.04 -0.32
C ALA A 312 -13.30 -12.69 -0.54
N ARG A 313 -14.22 -13.67 -0.43
CA ARG A 313 -15.66 -13.43 -0.60
C ARG A 313 -16.22 -12.53 0.50
N GLU A 314 -15.86 -12.80 1.75
CA GLU A 314 -16.27 -12.00 2.91
C GLU A 314 -15.70 -10.58 2.82
N GLY A 315 -14.44 -10.43 2.39
CA GLY A 315 -13.76 -9.16 2.25
C GLY A 315 -14.42 -8.21 1.26
N ALA A 316 -14.92 -8.71 0.14
CA ALA A 316 -15.65 -7.90 -0.84
C ALA A 316 -16.91 -7.27 -0.24
N GLN A 317 -17.68 -8.04 0.51
CA GLN A 317 -18.89 -7.54 1.18
C GLN A 317 -18.53 -6.59 2.32
N PHE A 318 -17.51 -6.94 3.12
CA PHE A 318 -17.04 -6.12 4.22
C PHE A 318 -16.67 -4.70 3.75
N VAL A 319 -15.89 -4.57 2.67
CA VAL A 319 -15.52 -3.25 2.13
C VAL A 319 -16.75 -2.49 1.62
N LYS A 320 -17.69 -3.16 0.95
CA LYS A 320 -18.93 -2.51 0.48
C LYS A 320 -19.74 -1.91 1.64
N ASP A 321 -19.78 -2.59 2.77
CA ASP A 321 -20.55 -2.17 3.94
C ASP A 321 -19.88 -0.99 4.68
N HIS A 322 -18.55 -0.78 4.45
CA HIS A 322 -17.79 0.31 5.07
C HIS A 322 -17.63 1.54 4.15
N ILE A 323 -17.80 1.40 2.83
CA ILE A 323 -17.70 2.54 1.93
C ILE A 323 -18.82 3.55 2.22
N ILE A 324 -18.42 4.76 2.59
CA ILE A 324 -19.33 5.87 2.85
C ILE A 324 -19.65 6.55 1.52
N ARG A 325 -20.91 6.54 1.14
CA ARG A 325 -21.40 7.37 0.06
C ARG A 325 -21.56 8.80 0.58
N VAL A 326 -20.59 9.65 0.24
CA VAL A 326 -20.55 11.02 0.71
C VAL A 326 -21.70 11.84 0.13
N THR A 327 -22.14 12.88 0.88
CA THR A 327 -23.15 13.82 0.45
C THR A 327 -22.55 15.22 0.31
N GLU A 328 -23.04 15.98 -0.67
CA GLU A 328 -22.72 17.40 -0.81
C GLU A 328 -23.64 18.28 0.04
N ARG A 329 -24.72 17.69 0.57
CA ARG A 329 -25.74 18.40 1.32
C ARG A 329 -25.56 18.19 2.81
N ALA A 330 -25.34 19.31 3.55
CA ALA A 330 -25.32 19.27 5.00
C ALA A 330 -26.72 18.95 5.56
N PHE A 331 -26.76 18.34 6.74
CA PHE A 331 -28.01 17.92 7.37
C PHE A 331 -28.91 19.10 7.78
N ASP A 332 -28.31 20.27 8.03
CA ASP A 332 -28.93 21.51 8.46
C ASP A 332 -29.11 22.57 7.35
N ASP A 333 -28.98 22.17 6.08
CA ASP A 333 -29.16 23.06 4.92
C ASP A 333 -30.50 23.78 4.90
N PHE A 334 -31.53 23.24 5.57
CA PHE A 334 -32.83 23.90 5.71
C PHE A 334 -32.76 25.16 6.58
N ALA A 335 -31.69 25.34 7.37
CA ALA A 335 -31.44 26.51 8.23
C ALA A 335 -30.43 27.47 7.59
N ASP A 336 -29.98 27.20 6.37
CA ASP A 336 -29.01 28.07 5.67
C ASP A 336 -29.66 29.43 5.34
N GLY A 337 -29.24 30.48 6.04
CA GLY A 337 -29.66 31.87 5.82
C GLY A 337 -28.92 32.58 4.70
N GLY A 338 -28.04 31.86 3.97
CA GLY A 338 -27.12 32.47 3.00
C GLY A 338 -25.99 33.28 3.62
N THR A 339 -25.14 33.85 2.79
CA THR A 339 -24.04 34.72 3.23
C THR A 339 -24.45 36.21 3.07
N ASP A 340 -24.77 36.88 4.19
CA ASP A 340 -25.04 38.33 4.23
C ASP A 340 -24.12 38.97 5.26
N GLU A 341 -23.06 39.66 4.78
CA GLU A 341 -22.08 40.28 5.64
C GLU A 341 -22.71 41.38 6.53
N ALA A 342 -23.66 42.15 6.01
CA ALA A 342 -24.32 43.19 6.78
C ALA A 342 -25.20 42.59 7.90
N ALA A 343 -25.94 41.51 7.61
CA ALA A 343 -26.69 40.77 8.62
C ALA A 343 -25.78 40.18 9.68
N ASN A 344 -24.66 39.56 9.26
CA ASN A 344 -23.68 38.97 10.17
C ASN A 344 -23.06 40.01 11.10
N ARG A 345 -22.68 41.19 10.58
CA ARG A 345 -22.13 42.32 11.36
C ARG A 345 -23.15 42.83 12.38
N LYS A 346 -24.41 42.94 11.94
CA LYS A 346 -25.50 43.35 12.83
C LYS A 346 -25.75 42.32 13.94
N MET A 347 -25.81 41.06 13.62
CA MET A 347 -25.98 39.95 14.60
C MET A 347 -24.84 39.89 15.62
N LEU A 348 -23.62 40.20 15.21
CA LEU A 348 -22.44 40.23 16.05
C LEU A 348 -22.29 41.56 16.83
N GLY A 349 -23.17 42.58 16.59
CA GLY A 349 -23.09 43.89 17.23
C GLY A 349 -21.85 44.71 16.82
N ILE A 350 -21.31 44.47 15.64
CA ILE A 350 -20.10 45.16 15.15
C ILE A 350 -20.44 46.52 14.55
N ASP A 351 -21.65 46.67 14.04
CA ASP A 351 -22.17 47.95 13.49
C ASP A 351 -23.05 48.61 14.54
N GLY A 352 -22.42 49.21 15.56
CA GLY A 352 -23.06 49.99 16.57
C GLY A 352 -22.42 51.37 16.69
#